data_238a0b83c33119b5ccf13deee82b0e76
#
_entry.id   238a0b83c33119b5ccf13deee82b0e76
#
_cell.length_a   1.000
_cell.length_b   1.000
_cell.length_c   1.000
_cell.angle_alpha   90.00
_cell.angle_beta   90.00
_cell.angle_gamma   90.00
#
_symmetry.space_group_name_H-M   'P 1'
#
loop_
_entity.id
_entity.type
_entity.pdbx_description
1 polymer ?
#
loop_
_entity_poly.entity_id
_entity_poly.type
_entity_poly.pdbx_seq_one_letter_code
_entity_poly.pdbx_strand_id
1 'polypeptide(L)'
;MLNRFCRGISIALVIGVISCLGWIICPNQALAVNNPELLPNETTPIVDLANYLPAKQEEALIQDIETFQGETGWKMRVLTQYDRSPGRAVINFWGLDDKSILLVADGRGGNLLSFSIGDAVYEFLPRTFWIELQARFGNMYFVRENGEN
;
A
#
# COMPACT_ATOMS: atom_id res chain seq x y z
N MET A 1 -58.46 -47.55 -6.25
CA MET A 1 -57.02 -47.60 -5.99
C MET A 1 -56.30 -46.54 -6.86
N LEU A 2 -56.60 -45.26 -6.69
CA LEU A 2 -55.94 -44.23 -7.53
C LEU A 2 -55.91 -42.90 -6.77
N ASN A 3 -55.18 -42.80 -5.65
CA ASN A 3 -55.08 -41.51 -4.94
C ASN A 3 -53.86 -41.38 -3.99
N ARG A 4 -52.79 -42.16 -4.23
CA ARG A 4 -51.59 -42.09 -3.36
C ARG A 4 -50.28 -41.67 -4.09
N PHE A 5 -50.34 -41.38 -5.40
CA PHE A 5 -49.15 -41.07 -6.18
C PHE A 5 -48.87 -39.57 -6.38
N CYS A 6 -49.78 -38.66 -6.07
CA CYS A 6 -49.60 -37.23 -6.34
C CYS A 6 -49.04 -36.36 -5.20
N ARG A 7 -48.73 -36.95 -4.01
CA ARG A 7 -48.28 -36.16 -2.84
C ARG A 7 -46.76 -36.12 -2.66
N GLY A 8 -46.01 -36.94 -3.42
CA GLY A 8 -44.56 -37.04 -3.28
C GLY A 8 -43.76 -36.10 -4.19
N ILE A 9 -44.34 -35.57 -5.27
CA ILE A 9 -43.62 -34.80 -6.30
C ILE A 9 -43.54 -33.29 -5.95
N SER A 10 -44.51 -32.78 -5.17
CA SER A 10 -44.55 -31.36 -4.85
C SER A 10 -43.52 -30.91 -3.80
N ILE A 11 -43.11 -31.80 -2.91
CA ILE A 11 -42.15 -31.44 -1.82
C ILE A 11 -40.70 -31.43 -2.35
N ALA A 12 -40.35 -32.28 -3.31
CA ALA A 12 -39.01 -32.30 -3.89
C ALA A 12 -38.68 -31.09 -4.76
N LEU A 13 -39.72 -30.48 -5.39
CA LEU A 13 -39.54 -29.28 -6.24
C LEU A 13 -39.37 -27.97 -5.43
N VAL A 14 -39.95 -27.91 -4.24
CA VAL A 14 -39.82 -26.72 -3.35
C VAL A 14 -38.46 -26.65 -2.68
N ILE A 15 -37.86 -27.83 -2.36
CA ILE A 15 -36.53 -27.85 -1.74
C ILE A 15 -35.41 -27.49 -2.75
N GLY A 16 -35.61 -27.81 -4.03
CA GLY A 16 -34.63 -27.49 -5.10
C GLY A 16 -34.52 -25.99 -5.39
N VAL A 17 -35.60 -25.22 -5.21
CA VAL A 17 -35.61 -23.76 -5.51
C VAL A 17 -34.99 -22.94 -4.39
N ILE A 18 -35.03 -23.40 -3.13
CA ILE A 18 -34.43 -22.71 -1.99
C ILE A 18 -32.90 -22.87 -1.97
N SER A 19 -32.36 -23.94 -2.56
CA SER A 19 -30.89 -24.14 -2.63
C SER A 19 -30.16 -23.23 -3.63
N CYS A 20 -30.85 -22.62 -4.58
CA CYS A 20 -30.20 -21.76 -5.60
C CYS A 20 -30.12 -20.28 -5.21
N LEU A 21 -30.76 -19.86 -4.12
CA LEU A 21 -30.81 -18.45 -3.68
C LEU A 21 -29.74 -18.08 -2.66
N GLY A 22 -28.86 -19.01 -2.27
CA GLY A 22 -27.89 -18.82 -1.19
C GLY A 22 -26.47 -18.40 -1.61
N TRP A 23 -26.16 -18.17 -2.90
CA TRP A 23 -24.78 -17.98 -3.36
C TRP A 23 -24.56 -16.66 -4.12
N ILE A 24 -25.27 -15.62 -3.76
CA ILE A 24 -24.81 -14.26 -4.08
C ILE A 24 -23.93 -13.80 -2.90
N ILE A 25 -22.78 -14.44 -2.74
CA ILE A 25 -21.67 -13.84 -2.02
C ILE A 25 -21.16 -12.75 -2.97
N CYS A 26 -21.66 -11.52 -2.78
CA CYS A 26 -20.96 -10.36 -3.30
C CYS A 26 -19.54 -10.42 -2.71
N PRO A 27 -18.47 -10.60 -3.51
CA PRO A 27 -17.14 -10.38 -2.99
C PRO A 27 -17.11 -8.91 -2.58
N ASN A 28 -16.97 -8.65 -1.30
CA ASN A 28 -16.61 -7.34 -0.79
C ASN A 28 -15.22 -7.07 -1.36
N GLN A 29 -15.18 -6.53 -2.58
CA GLN A 29 -13.92 -6.01 -3.13
C GLN A 29 -13.58 -4.84 -2.23
N ALA A 30 -12.64 -5.05 -1.33
CA ALA A 30 -11.97 -3.96 -0.66
C ALA A 30 -11.41 -3.07 -1.78
N LEU A 31 -12.12 -1.96 -2.06
CA LEU A 31 -11.65 -0.97 -3.01
C LEU A 31 -10.33 -0.46 -2.47
N ALA A 32 -9.24 -0.85 -3.11
CA ALA A 32 -7.93 -0.33 -2.77
C ALA A 32 -7.99 1.20 -2.91
N VAL A 33 -7.57 1.91 -1.88
CA VAL A 33 -7.51 3.38 -1.89
C VAL A 33 -6.71 3.83 -3.11
N ASN A 34 -7.30 4.73 -3.91
CA ASN A 34 -6.70 5.25 -5.12
C ASN A 34 -7.16 6.69 -5.33
N ASN A 35 -6.41 7.63 -4.75
CA ASN A 35 -6.69 9.06 -4.73
C ASN A 35 -5.59 9.84 -5.50
N PRO A 36 -5.60 9.82 -6.83
CA PRO A 36 -4.59 10.50 -7.64
C PRO A 36 -4.62 12.02 -7.47
N GLU A 37 -5.74 12.59 -7.02
CA GLU A 37 -5.90 14.02 -6.75
C GLU A 37 -5.02 14.55 -5.61
N LEU A 38 -4.45 13.64 -4.80
CA LEU A 38 -3.51 14.01 -3.73
C LEU A 38 -2.07 14.14 -4.25
N LEU A 39 -1.81 13.73 -5.47
CA LEU A 39 -0.48 13.77 -6.07
C LEU A 39 -0.28 15.09 -6.84
N PRO A 40 0.93 15.67 -6.83
CA PRO A 40 1.22 16.88 -7.59
C PRO A 40 1.14 16.61 -9.10
N ASN A 41 1.00 17.69 -9.88
CA ASN A 41 0.98 17.58 -11.35
C ASN A 41 2.35 17.22 -11.94
N GLU A 42 3.41 17.62 -11.26
CA GLU A 42 4.78 17.35 -11.68
C GLU A 42 5.37 16.20 -10.86
N THR A 43 6.11 15.31 -11.54
CA THR A 43 6.74 14.18 -10.86
C THR A 43 7.96 14.65 -10.07
N THR A 44 7.91 14.46 -8.76
CA THR A 44 9.01 14.71 -7.81
C THR A 44 9.38 13.42 -7.09
N PRO A 45 10.64 13.21 -6.68
CA PRO A 45 11.03 12.03 -5.90
C PRO A 45 10.34 11.92 -4.55
N ILE A 46 9.89 13.04 -3.99
CA ILE A 46 9.24 13.12 -2.68
C ILE A 46 7.84 13.71 -2.84
N VAL A 47 6.87 13.11 -2.14
CA VAL A 47 5.53 13.67 -1.95
C VAL A 47 5.26 13.73 -0.45
N ASP A 48 5.34 14.95 0.12
CA ASP A 48 5.19 15.18 1.56
C ASP A 48 3.77 15.66 1.91
N LEU A 49 2.79 14.73 1.95
CA LEU A 49 1.40 15.04 2.30
C LEU A 49 1.18 15.34 3.78
N ALA A 50 2.09 14.88 4.62
CA ALA A 50 2.02 15.06 6.07
C ALA A 50 2.75 16.31 6.57
N ASN A 51 3.49 17.01 5.69
CA ASN A 51 4.38 18.14 6.00
C ASN A 51 5.38 17.79 7.12
N TYR A 52 5.99 16.62 7.02
CA TYR A 52 7.03 16.17 7.96
C TYR A 52 8.40 16.74 7.65
N LEU A 53 8.64 17.15 6.40
CA LEU A 53 9.93 17.63 5.94
C LEU A 53 9.93 19.16 5.86
N PRO A 54 10.82 19.84 6.59
CA PRO A 54 11.10 21.26 6.33
C PRO A 54 11.62 21.45 4.91
N ALA A 55 11.20 22.50 4.21
CA ALA A 55 11.50 22.73 2.80
C ALA A 55 13.00 22.59 2.43
N LYS A 56 13.90 23.07 3.30
CA LYS A 56 15.35 22.94 3.08
C LYS A 56 15.83 21.49 3.16
N GLN A 57 15.23 20.67 4.03
CA GLN A 57 15.58 19.26 4.16
C GLN A 57 14.99 18.44 3.00
N GLU A 58 13.78 18.79 2.57
CA GLU A 58 13.14 18.18 1.41
C GLU A 58 13.97 18.39 0.15
N GLU A 59 14.42 19.63 -0.11
CA GLU A 59 15.27 19.97 -1.26
C GLU A 59 16.61 19.18 -1.23
N ALA A 60 17.27 19.12 -0.08
CA ALA A 60 18.50 18.35 0.07
C ALA A 60 18.26 16.85 -0.18
N LEU A 61 17.18 16.30 0.36
CA LEU A 61 16.84 14.88 0.17
C LEU A 61 16.47 14.55 -1.28
N ILE A 62 15.82 15.48 -1.99
CA ILE A 62 15.56 15.33 -3.44
C ILE A 62 16.88 15.19 -4.19
N GLN A 63 17.86 16.07 -3.93
CA GLN A 63 19.17 16.02 -4.57
C GLN A 63 19.91 14.70 -4.28
N ASP A 64 19.85 14.23 -3.02
CA ASP A 64 20.46 12.96 -2.63
C ASP A 64 19.83 11.77 -3.36
N ILE A 65 18.49 11.75 -3.47
CA ILE A 65 17.75 10.71 -4.18
C ILE A 65 18.05 10.70 -5.68
N GLU A 66 18.13 11.87 -6.30
CA GLU A 66 18.46 12.01 -7.73
C GLU A 66 19.90 11.57 -8.00
N THR A 67 20.84 11.94 -7.14
CA THR A 67 22.23 11.49 -7.21
C THR A 67 22.32 9.97 -7.07
N PHE A 68 21.66 9.40 -6.06
CA PHE A 68 21.60 7.96 -5.86
C PHE A 68 21.02 7.23 -7.07
N GLN A 69 19.94 7.74 -7.66
CA GLN A 69 19.35 7.15 -8.86
C GLN A 69 20.31 7.26 -10.06
N GLY A 70 21.01 8.39 -10.21
CA GLY A 70 22.00 8.59 -11.28
C GLY A 70 23.18 7.62 -11.19
N GLU A 71 23.66 7.36 -9.98
CA GLU A 71 24.83 6.49 -9.74
C GLU A 71 24.48 5.00 -9.80
N THR A 72 23.30 4.61 -9.31
CA THR A 72 22.94 3.19 -9.15
C THR A 72 21.94 2.68 -10.17
N GLY A 73 21.18 3.57 -10.80
CA GLY A 73 20.03 3.22 -11.63
C GLY A 73 18.81 2.74 -10.86
N TRP A 74 18.84 2.78 -9.51
CA TRP A 74 17.69 2.41 -8.67
C TRP A 74 16.83 3.62 -8.38
N LYS A 75 15.52 3.41 -8.43
CA LYS A 75 14.53 4.46 -8.28
C LYS A 75 14.03 4.52 -6.84
N MET A 76 14.51 5.48 -6.05
CA MET A 76 14.01 5.70 -4.70
C MET A 76 12.91 6.77 -4.70
N ARG A 77 11.82 6.54 -3.96
CA ARG A 77 10.70 7.47 -3.81
C ARG A 77 10.26 7.52 -2.35
N VAL A 78 9.82 8.70 -1.92
CA VAL A 78 9.39 8.94 -0.54
C VAL A 78 7.98 9.53 -0.54
N LEU A 79 7.09 8.90 0.22
CA LEU A 79 5.75 9.38 0.49
C LEU A 79 5.60 9.59 1.99
N THR A 80 5.24 10.79 2.42
CA THR A 80 4.74 10.98 3.78
C THR A 80 3.22 11.13 3.77
N GLN A 81 2.57 10.56 4.74
CA GLN A 81 1.11 10.63 4.87
C GLN A 81 0.68 10.57 6.34
N TYR A 82 -0.52 11.13 6.62
CA TYR A 82 -1.14 11.05 7.94
C TYR A 82 -2.64 10.71 7.81
N ASP A 83 -3.49 11.68 7.45
CA ASP A 83 -4.95 11.46 7.34
C ASP A 83 -5.39 10.99 5.97
N ARG A 84 -4.65 11.35 4.93
CA ARG A 84 -4.96 11.07 3.54
C ARG A 84 -3.85 10.27 2.90
N SER A 85 -4.25 9.31 2.07
CA SER A 85 -3.32 8.45 1.32
C SER A 85 -3.70 8.43 -0.15
N PRO A 86 -2.75 8.61 -1.06
CA PRO A 86 -2.97 8.41 -2.49
C PRO A 86 -3.14 6.92 -2.84
N GLY A 87 -2.80 6.02 -1.92
CA GLY A 87 -2.92 4.59 -2.12
C GLY A 87 -2.14 4.10 -3.33
N ARG A 88 -2.80 3.32 -4.20
CA ARG A 88 -2.16 2.73 -5.38
C ARG A 88 -1.82 3.72 -6.49
N ALA A 89 -2.35 4.95 -6.44
CA ALA A 89 -2.07 5.98 -7.44
C ALA A 89 -0.56 6.28 -7.57
N VAL A 90 0.22 6.12 -6.49
CA VAL A 90 1.68 6.33 -6.49
C VAL A 90 2.42 5.41 -7.45
N ILE A 91 1.90 4.22 -7.70
CA ILE A 91 2.54 3.23 -8.60
C ILE A 91 2.62 3.80 -10.02
N ASN A 92 1.52 4.34 -10.51
CA ASN A 92 1.46 4.95 -11.84
C ASN A 92 2.16 6.31 -11.88
N PHE A 93 1.99 7.11 -10.82
CA PHE A 93 2.59 8.44 -10.71
C PHE A 93 4.12 8.39 -10.83
N TRP A 94 4.76 7.46 -10.14
CA TRP A 94 6.22 7.31 -10.17
C TRP A 94 6.71 6.25 -11.17
N GLY A 95 5.80 5.51 -11.82
CA GLY A 95 6.17 4.38 -12.69
C GLY A 95 7.04 3.39 -11.93
N LEU A 96 6.55 2.93 -10.74
CA LEU A 96 7.29 1.99 -9.91
C LEU A 96 7.42 0.64 -10.61
N ASP A 97 8.62 0.07 -10.55
CA ASP A 97 9.03 -1.15 -11.22
C ASP A 97 9.84 -2.06 -10.27
N ASP A 98 10.47 -3.09 -10.81
CA ASP A 98 11.30 -4.05 -10.07
C ASP A 98 12.58 -3.45 -9.47
N LYS A 99 13.04 -2.28 -9.96
CA LYS A 99 14.19 -1.52 -9.45
C LYS A 99 13.80 -0.38 -8.50
N SER A 100 12.56 -0.35 -8.07
CA SER A 100 12.03 0.75 -7.27
C SER A 100 12.06 0.45 -5.78
N ILE A 101 12.34 1.48 -4.99
CA ILE A 101 12.30 1.51 -3.54
C ILE A 101 11.32 2.61 -3.13
N LEU A 102 10.16 2.25 -2.63
CA LEU A 102 9.19 3.21 -2.08
C LEU A 102 9.25 3.16 -0.56
N LEU A 103 9.63 4.29 0.05
CA LEU A 103 9.51 4.53 1.48
C LEU A 103 8.19 5.27 1.75
N VAL A 104 7.38 4.73 2.63
CA VAL A 104 6.17 5.40 3.12
C VAL A 104 6.32 5.68 4.61
N ALA A 105 6.21 6.95 4.99
CA ALA A 105 6.13 7.41 6.36
C ALA A 105 4.66 7.72 6.71
N ASP A 106 4.05 6.91 7.58
CA ASP A 106 2.66 7.07 8.04
C ASP A 106 2.61 7.24 9.56
N GLY A 107 2.28 8.45 10.02
CA GLY A 107 2.24 8.77 11.44
C GLY A 107 1.06 8.18 12.22
N ARG A 108 0.13 7.47 11.57
CA ARG A 108 -1.04 6.86 12.23
C ARG A 108 -0.75 5.47 12.78
N GLY A 109 0.25 4.79 12.26
CA GLY A 109 0.59 3.42 12.64
C GLY A 109 1.56 3.33 13.81
N GLY A 110 1.68 2.13 14.39
CA GLY A 110 2.72 1.82 15.37
C GLY A 110 4.12 1.80 14.77
N ASN A 111 4.22 1.55 13.46
CA ASN A 111 5.44 1.65 12.67
C ASN A 111 5.30 2.86 11.74
N LEU A 112 6.13 3.87 11.98
CA LEU A 112 6.15 5.09 11.17
C LEU A 112 6.58 4.80 9.73
N LEU A 113 7.55 3.92 9.52
CA LEU A 113 8.12 3.62 8.21
C LEU A 113 7.66 2.28 7.69
N SER A 114 7.31 2.24 6.41
CA SER A 114 7.10 1.01 5.64
C SER A 114 7.80 1.11 4.29
N PHE A 115 8.23 -0.04 3.77
CA PHE A 115 8.94 -0.13 2.49
C PHE A 115 8.18 -1.03 1.52
N SER A 116 8.06 -0.56 0.29
CA SER A 116 7.67 -1.37 -0.86
C SER A 116 8.86 -1.47 -1.80
N ILE A 117 9.36 -2.68 -1.98
CA ILE A 117 10.64 -2.96 -2.63
C ILE A 117 10.40 -3.80 -3.87
N GLY A 118 10.99 -3.37 -4.99
CA GLY A 118 10.96 -4.11 -6.24
C GLY A 118 11.82 -5.38 -6.18
N ASP A 119 11.45 -6.39 -6.97
CA ASP A 119 12.07 -7.72 -6.86
C ASP A 119 13.58 -7.72 -7.21
N ALA A 120 14.01 -6.91 -8.17
CA ALA A 120 15.44 -6.79 -8.52
C ALA A 120 16.29 -6.22 -7.38
N VAL A 121 15.71 -5.40 -6.49
CA VAL A 121 16.41 -4.84 -5.34
C VAL A 121 16.73 -5.93 -4.31
N TYR A 122 15.86 -6.95 -4.17
CA TYR A 122 16.08 -8.04 -3.23
C TYR A 122 17.25 -8.95 -3.59
N GLU A 123 17.73 -8.93 -4.84
CA GLU A 123 18.94 -9.64 -5.26
C GLU A 123 20.20 -9.07 -4.61
N PHE A 124 20.18 -7.76 -4.26
CA PHE A 124 21.30 -7.05 -3.62
C PHE A 124 21.11 -6.85 -2.13
N LEU A 125 19.88 -6.49 -1.72
CA LEU A 125 19.53 -6.20 -0.33
C LEU A 125 18.39 -7.13 0.10
N PRO A 126 18.68 -8.18 0.89
CA PRO A 126 17.69 -9.19 1.27
C PRO A 126 16.56 -8.61 2.12
N ARG A 127 15.42 -9.30 2.19
CA ARG A 127 14.23 -8.85 2.95
C ARG A 127 14.55 -8.55 4.42
N THR A 128 15.48 -9.30 5.03
CA THR A 128 15.92 -9.09 6.41
C THR A 128 16.51 -7.70 6.63
N PHE A 129 17.27 -7.17 5.67
CA PHE A 129 17.81 -5.81 5.72
C PHE A 129 16.68 -4.76 5.89
N TRP A 130 15.62 -4.86 5.10
CA TRP A 130 14.50 -3.92 5.12
C TRP A 130 13.68 -4.03 6.41
N ILE A 131 13.50 -5.25 6.92
CA ILE A 131 12.82 -5.50 8.20
C ILE A 131 13.62 -4.89 9.35
N GLU A 132 14.94 -5.07 9.37
CA GLU A 132 15.82 -4.49 10.39
C GLU A 132 15.86 -2.96 10.31
N LEU A 133 15.91 -2.40 9.09
CA LEU A 133 15.85 -0.95 8.88
C LEU A 133 14.55 -0.36 9.40
N GLN A 134 13.42 -1.00 9.08
CA GLN A 134 12.10 -0.59 9.58
C GLN A 134 12.02 -0.71 11.10
N ALA A 135 12.49 -1.80 11.69
CA ALA A 135 12.47 -2.01 13.13
C ALA A 135 13.34 -0.98 13.87
N ARG A 136 14.47 -0.61 13.28
CA ARG A 136 15.42 0.34 13.90
C ARG A 136 14.93 1.78 13.84
N PHE A 137 14.41 2.23 12.70
CA PHE A 137 14.09 3.63 12.44
C PHE A 137 12.58 3.93 12.38
N GLY A 138 11.74 2.91 12.16
CA GLY A 138 10.30 3.05 12.05
C GLY A 138 9.55 2.99 13.38
N ASN A 139 10.24 2.79 14.49
CA ASN A 139 9.61 2.72 15.79
C ASN A 139 9.31 4.12 16.32
N MET A 140 8.08 4.38 16.73
CA MET A 140 7.64 5.66 17.31
C MET A 140 8.48 6.10 18.53
N TYR A 141 9.05 5.16 19.29
CA TYR A 141 9.95 5.48 20.41
C TYR A 141 11.26 6.11 19.94
N PHE A 142 11.84 5.60 18.84
CA PHE A 142 13.06 6.16 18.26
C PHE A 142 12.86 7.59 17.78
N VAL A 143 11.71 7.88 17.13
CA VAL A 143 11.37 9.22 16.65
C VAL A 143 11.16 10.19 17.80
N ARG A 144 10.55 9.76 18.93
CA ARG A 144 10.36 10.59 20.11
C ARG A 144 11.66 10.93 20.83
N GLU A 145 12.59 9.98 20.93
CA GLU A 145 13.86 10.21 21.62
C GLU A 145 14.84 11.06 20.82
N ASN A 146 14.77 11.01 19.49
CA ASN A 146 15.74 11.69 18.61
C ASN A 146 15.15 12.89 17.85
N GLY A 147 13.85 13.12 17.94
CA GLY A 147 13.16 14.25 17.28
C GLY A 147 13.07 15.52 18.13
N GLU A 148 13.51 15.48 19.38
CA GLU A 148 13.48 16.64 20.31
C GLU A 148 14.86 17.32 20.50
N ASN A 149 15.84 17.02 19.64
CA ASN A 149 17.16 17.68 19.68
C ASN A 149 17.38 18.55 18.46
#